data_6263c01c5d8384474b006920a9404005
#
_entry.id   6263c01c5d8384474b006920a9404005
#
_cell.length_a   1.000
_cell.length_b   1.000
_cell.length_c   1.000
_cell.angle_alpha   90.00
_cell.angle_beta   90.00
_cell.angle_gamma   90.00
#
_symmetry.space_group_name_H-M   'P 1'
#
loop_
_entity.id
_entity.type
_entity.pdbx_description
1 polymer ?
#
loop_
_entity_poly.entity_id
_entity_poly.type
_entity_poly.pdbx_seq_one_letter_code
_entity_poly.pdbx_strand_id
1 'polypeptide(L)'
;MNGLMMDSQLTITSIMKHADKIHGASEIVSFTADNPTHRYTYKDAFKRTRQLANALNALKLKKGDRIATLAWNDYRHFELYYAISCSGQICHTINPRLFPEQIEFIINHAEDKWIFTDLLFVPLLEALKDKLTSVEGYVVLTSEESMPECSLENIHCYETFIKNQSEQFDWPELEAVSYTHLTLPTNKA
;
A
#
# COMPACT_ATOMS: atom_id res chain seq x y z
N MET A 1 -37.28 21.36 0.60
CA MET A 1 -36.51 21.13 1.84
C MET A 1 -35.36 20.25 1.43
N ASN A 2 -34.12 20.75 1.46
CA ASN A 2 -32.95 19.93 1.17
C ASN A 2 -32.76 18.94 2.32
N GLY A 3 -32.49 17.67 2.02
CA GLY A 3 -32.23 16.67 3.05
C GLY A 3 -31.02 17.05 3.89
N LEU A 4 -30.95 16.54 5.13
CA LEU A 4 -29.81 16.73 6.05
C LEU A 4 -28.65 15.77 5.68
N MET A 5 -28.25 15.75 4.42
CA MET A 5 -27.09 14.96 3.96
C MET A 5 -25.83 15.80 3.98
N MET A 6 -24.70 15.15 4.29
CA MET A 6 -23.40 15.82 4.22
C MET A 6 -23.04 16.13 2.76
N ASP A 7 -22.54 17.33 2.52
CA ASP A 7 -22.01 17.72 1.20
C ASP A 7 -20.57 17.23 0.99
N SER A 8 -19.91 16.73 2.06
CA SER A 8 -18.54 16.21 2.00
C SER A 8 -18.49 14.72 1.73
N GLN A 9 -17.54 14.29 0.89
CA GLN A 9 -17.30 12.88 0.57
C GLN A 9 -16.70 12.13 1.76
N LEU A 10 -17.25 10.94 2.08
CA LEU A 10 -16.66 10.02 3.06
C LEU A 10 -15.56 9.18 2.39
N THR A 11 -14.34 9.69 2.43
CA THR A 11 -13.16 9.06 1.83
C THR A 11 -12.17 8.58 2.89
N ILE A 12 -11.30 7.61 2.53
CA ILE A 12 -10.19 7.18 3.39
C ILE A 12 -9.29 8.36 3.75
N THR A 13 -9.11 9.31 2.84
CA THR A 13 -8.35 10.55 3.08
C THR A 13 -8.94 11.36 4.23
N SER A 14 -10.27 11.41 4.37
CA SER A 14 -10.93 12.13 5.48
C SER A 14 -10.67 11.44 6.82
N ILE A 15 -10.65 10.11 6.84
CA ILE A 15 -10.32 9.31 8.03
C ILE A 15 -8.88 9.57 8.48
N MET A 16 -7.95 9.52 7.53
CA MET A 16 -6.54 9.78 7.79
C MET A 16 -6.30 11.20 8.35
N LYS A 17 -6.89 12.22 7.71
CA LYS A 17 -6.80 13.62 8.17
C LYS A 17 -7.39 13.80 9.57
N HIS A 18 -8.50 13.13 9.86
CA HIS A 18 -9.11 13.15 11.20
C HIS A 18 -8.18 12.53 12.24
N ALA A 19 -7.63 11.34 11.98
CA ALA A 19 -6.73 10.66 12.90
C ALA A 19 -5.45 11.47 13.15
N ASP A 20 -4.83 12.05 12.13
CA ASP A 20 -3.65 12.92 12.27
C ASP A 20 -3.96 14.13 13.17
N LYS A 21 -5.11 14.80 12.95
CA LYS A 21 -5.48 16.01 13.65
C LYS A 21 -5.94 15.77 15.11
N ILE A 22 -6.74 14.74 15.33
CA ILE A 22 -7.42 14.51 16.64
C ILE A 22 -6.66 13.48 17.49
N HIS A 23 -6.09 12.44 16.85
CA HIS A 23 -5.43 11.32 17.51
C HIS A 23 -3.93 11.24 17.19
N GLY A 24 -3.35 12.32 16.69
CA GLY A 24 -1.96 12.35 16.24
C GLY A 24 -0.93 11.89 17.29
N ALA A 25 -1.22 12.06 18.58
CA ALA A 25 -0.36 11.60 19.68
C ALA A 25 -0.60 10.13 20.11
N SER A 26 -1.65 9.47 19.59
CA SER A 26 -1.92 8.06 19.90
C SER A 26 -0.87 7.15 19.27
N GLU A 27 -0.44 6.15 20.01
CA GLU A 27 0.65 5.26 19.63
C GLU A 27 0.16 4.11 18.74
N ILE A 28 0.99 3.75 17.77
CA ILE A 28 0.90 2.53 16.96
C ILE A 28 2.09 1.66 17.33
N VAL A 29 1.83 0.39 17.65
CA VAL A 29 2.85 -0.60 18.00
C VAL A 29 2.82 -1.73 16.98
N SER A 30 3.97 -2.05 16.42
CA SER A 30 4.10 -3.09 15.40
C SER A 30 5.26 -4.02 15.71
N PHE A 31 5.11 -5.26 15.25
CA PHE A 31 6.17 -6.26 15.30
C PHE A 31 6.53 -6.63 13.86
N THR A 32 7.81 -6.49 13.49
CA THR A 32 8.33 -6.88 12.18
C THR A 32 9.55 -7.78 12.33
N ALA A 33 9.95 -8.45 11.27
CA ALA A 33 11.12 -9.34 11.30
C ALA A 33 12.43 -8.58 11.57
N ASP A 34 12.55 -7.36 11.03
CA ASP A 34 13.72 -6.50 11.15
C ASP A 34 13.63 -5.51 12.34
N ASN A 35 12.44 -5.27 12.89
CA ASN A 35 12.23 -4.42 14.06
C ASN A 35 11.14 -4.99 14.97
N PRO A 36 11.50 -5.81 15.97
CA PRO A 36 10.53 -6.50 16.83
C PRO A 36 9.66 -5.60 17.70
N THR A 37 10.01 -4.32 17.83
CA THR A 37 9.27 -3.42 18.74
C THR A 37 9.19 -2.02 18.16
N HIS A 38 8.67 -1.90 16.94
CA HIS A 38 8.46 -0.59 16.33
C HIS A 38 7.32 0.15 17.03
N ARG A 39 7.59 1.35 17.49
CA ARG A 39 6.61 2.24 18.13
C ARG A 39 6.72 3.62 17.53
N TYR A 40 5.59 4.18 17.13
CA TYR A 40 5.49 5.55 16.64
C TYR A 40 4.04 6.05 16.78
N THR A 41 3.79 7.32 16.53
CA THR A 41 2.46 7.91 16.66
C THR A 41 1.72 7.94 15.32
N TYR A 42 0.40 8.20 15.35
CA TYR A 42 -0.35 8.46 14.11
C TYR A 42 0.22 9.64 13.34
N LYS A 43 0.73 10.67 14.01
CA LYS A 43 1.38 11.82 13.37
C LYS A 43 2.63 11.38 12.58
N ASP A 44 3.44 10.51 13.17
CA ASP A 44 4.62 9.97 12.51
C ASP A 44 4.24 9.05 11.34
N ALA A 45 3.22 8.19 11.54
CA ALA A 45 2.69 7.33 10.49
C ALA A 45 2.24 8.13 9.27
N PHE A 46 1.46 9.19 9.48
CA PHE A 46 0.95 9.98 8.36
C PHE A 46 1.99 10.93 7.75
N LYS A 47 3.03 11.30 8.48
CA LYS A 47 4.21 11.93 7.91
C LYS A 47 4.87 10.98 6.89
N ARG A 48 5.15 9.74 7.28
CA ARG A 48 5.73 8.70 6.41
C ARG A 48 4.79 8.31 5.26
N THR A 49 3.48 8.27 5.50
CA THR A 49 2.47 8.07 4.46
C THR A 49 2.54 9.14 3.37
N ARG A 50 2.77 10.42 3.72
CA ARG A 50 2.97 11.49 2.72
C ARG A 50 4.28 11.33 1.95
N GLN A 51 5.34 10.91 2.61
CA GLN A 51 6.61 10.58 1.93
C GLN A 51 6.42 9.43 0.95
N LEU A 52 5.71 8.37 1.37
CA LEU A 52 5.39 7.24 0.49
C LEU A 52 4.51 7.68 -0.70
N ALA A 53 3.52 8.53 -0.49
CA ALA A 53 2.69 9.07 -1.57
C ALA A 53 3.51 9.86 -2.60
N ASN A 54 4.50 10.65 -2.16
CA ASN A 54 5.43 11.33 -3.07
C ASN A 54 6.30 10.32 -3.85
N ALA A 55 6.78 9.26 -3.20
CA ALA A 55 7.55 8.20 -3.86
C ALA A 55 6.70 7.48 -4.93
N LEU A 56 5.43 7.15 -4.62
CA LEU A 56 4.49 6.55 -5.55
C LEU A 56 4.18 7.48 -6.74
N ASN A 57 4.04 8.78 -6.48
CA ASN A 57 3.81 9.77 -7.54
C ASN A 57 4.99 9.85 -8.54
N ALA A 58 6.22 9.62 -8.05
CA ALA A 58 7.41 9.57 -8.91
C ALA A 58 7.40 8.37 -9.87
N LEU A 59 6.66 7.31 -9.58
CA LEU A 59 6.47 6.15 -10.45
C LEU A 59 5.55 6.43 -11.65
N LYS A 60 4.90 7.61 -11.69
CA LYS A 60 3.98 8.04 -12.76
C LYS A 60 2.79 7.09 -12.99
N LEU A 61 2.35 6.42 -11.94
CA LEU A 61 1.17 5.57 -11.96
C LEU A 61 -0.10 6.40 -12.22
N LYS A 62 -1.03 5.82 -12.94
CA LYS A 62 -2.31 6.45 -13.25
C LYS A 62 -3.32 6.20 -12.12
N LYS A 63 -4.34 7.07 -12.04
CA LYS A 63 -5.49 6.81 -11.18
C LYS A 63 -6.12 5.46 -11.55
N GLY A 64 -6.33 4.61 -10.55
CA GLY A 64 -6.88 3.28 -10.73
C GLY A 64 -5.87 2.17 -11.05
N ASP A 65 -4.57 2.50 -11.23
CA ASP A 65 -3.55 1.46 -11.31
C ASP A 65 -3.49 0.68 -10.00
N ARG A 66 -3.25 -0.63 -10.11
CA ARG A 66 -3.20 -1.54 -8.95
C ARG A 66 -1.76 -1.67 -8.48
N ILE A 67 -1.60 -1.56 -7.18
CA ILE A 67 -0.36 -1.80 -6.46
C ILE A 67 -0.62 -2.96 -5.51
N ALA A 68 0.04 -4.09 -5.78
CA ALA A 68 -0.10 -5.28 -4.95
C ALA A 68 0.68 -5.15 -3.64
N THR A 69 0.12 -5.70 -2.56
CA THR A 69 0.84 -5.92 -1.31
C THR A 69 0.83 -7.41 -0.99
N LEU A 70 2.00 -8.03 -0.92
CA LEU A 70 2.23 -9.41 -0.49
C LEU A 70 2.98 -9.37 0.83
N ALA A 71 2.27 -9.07 1.91
CA ALA A 71 2.87 -8.72 3.19
C ALA A 71 1.98 -9.08 4.38
N TRP A 72 2.62 -9.24 5.54
CA TRP A 72 1.93 -9.29 6.81
C TRP A 72 1.50 -7.90 7.27
N ASN A 73 0.57 -7.84 8.22
CA ASN A 73 0.09 -6.56 8.77
C ASN A 73 1.11 -6.01 9.76
N ASP A 74 1.82 -4.96 9.33
CA ASP A 74 2.74 -4.19 10.14
C ASP A 74 2.57 -2.68 9.90
N TYR A 75 3.46 -1.86 10.47
CA TYR A 75 3.39 -0.40 10.32
C TYR A 75 3.63 0.06 8.88
N ARG A 76 4.51 -0.62 8.10
CA ARG A 76 4.76 -0.29 6.70
C ARG A 76 3.55 -0.62 5.82
N HIS A 77 2.92 -1.77 6.09
CA HIS A 77 1.69 -2.14 5.39
C HIS A 77 0.54 -1.19 5.73
N PHE A 78 0.45 -0.72 6.98
CA PHE A 78 -0.48 0.32 7.38
C PHE A 78 -0.27 1.62 6.60
N GLU A 79 0.97 2.08 6.43
CA GLU A 79 1.32 3.24 5.63
C GLU A 79 0.92 3.06 4.16
N LEU A 80 1.10 1.85 3.59
CA LEU A 80 0.70 1.50 2.23
C LEU A 80 -0.80 1.63 1.99
N TYR A 81 -1.64 1.14 2.92
CA TYR A 81 -3.09 1.26 2.78
C TYR A 81 -3.54 2.71 2.55
N TYR A 82 -2.97 3.63 3.32
CA TYR A 82 -3.33 5.05 3.20
C TYR A 82 -2.64 5.71 2.00
N ALA A 83 -1.35 5.50 1.80
CA ALA A 83 -0.62 6.16 0.72
C ALA A 83 -1.19 5.79 -0.66
N ILE A 84 -1.42 4.51 -0.91
CA ILE A 84 -1.94 4.02 -2.19
C ILE A 84 -3.37 4.51 -2.40
N SER A 85 -4.26 4.25 -1.45
CA SER A 85 -5.68 4.55 -1.62
C SER A 85 -5.97 6.05 -1.66
N CYS A 86 -5.30 6.84 -0.81
CA CYS A 86 -5.50 8.29 -0.80
C CYS A 86 -4.88 9.00 -2.01
N SER A 87 -3.93 8.37 -2.70
CA SER A 87 -3.34 8.90 -3.95
C SER A 87 -4.15 8.53 -5.20
N GLY A 88 -5.22 7.76 -5.05
CA GLY A 88 -6.13 7.38 -6.13
C GLY A 88 -5.72 6.12 -6.90
N GLN A 89 -4.73 5.37 -6.41
CA GLN A 89 -4.43 4.02 -6.86
C GLN A 89 -5.24 2.99 -6.07
N ILE A 90 -5.20 1.74 -6.49
CA ILE A 90 -5.89 0.62 -5.84
C ILE A 90 -4.87 -0.20 -5.05
N CYS A 91 -5.05 -0.27 -3.73
CA CYS A 91 -4.27 -1.16 -2.88
C CYS A 91 -4.84 -2.58 -3.00
N HIS A 92 -4.13 -3.43 -3.76
CA HIS A 92 -4.52 -4.81 -3.99
C HIS A 92 -3.78 -5.73 -3.01
N THR A 93 -4.47 -6.15 -1.96
CA THR A 93 -3.88 -7.01 -0.92
C THR A 93 -3.98 -8.48 -1.32
N ILE A 94 -2.83 -9.14 -1.39
CA ILE A 94 -2.74 -10.57 -1.75
C ILE A 94 -2.51 -11.37 -0.48
N ASN A 95 -3.33 -12.42 -0.29
CA ASN A 95 -3.15 -13.32 0.84
C ASN A 95 -1.86 -14.16 0.65
N PRO A 96 -0.85 -14.00 1.53
CA PRO A 96 0.44 -14.68 1.37
C PRO A 96 0.37 -16.20 1.63
N ARG A 97 -0.76 -16.73 2.06
CA ARG A 97 -0.98 -18.17 2.29
C ARG A 97 -1.52 -18.92 1.08
N LEU A 98 -1.69 -18.22 -0.04
CA LEU A 98 -2.11 -18.85 -1.30
C LEU A 98 -0.96 -19.62 -1.94
N PHE A 99 -1.30 -20.58 -2.80
CA PHE A 99 -0.32 -21.29 -3.60
C PHE A 99 0.31 -20.38 -4.66
N PRO A 100 1.56 -20.64 -5.09
CA PRO A 100 2.25 -19.80 -6.08
C PRO A 100 1.46 -19.57 -7.36
N GLU A 101 0.78 -20.57 -7.87
CA GLU A 101 -0.03 -20.50 -9.09
C GLU A 101 -1.24 -19.57 -8.93
N GLN A 102 -1.81 -19.49 -7.71
CA GLN A 102 -2.91 -18.60 -7.40
C GLN A 102 -2.41 -17.15 -7.30
N ILE A 103 -1.25 -16.94 -6.69
CA ILE A 103 -0.60 -15.62 -6.57
C ILE A 103 -0.26 -15.10 -7.97
N GLU A 104 0.34 -15.92 -8.83
CA GLU A 104 0.62 -15.60 -10.23
C GLU A 104 -0.65 -15.17 -10.97
N PHE A 105 -1.71 -15.98 -10.85
CA PHE A 105 -3.00 -15.70 -11.50
C PHE A 105 -3.60 -14.36 -11.02
N ILE A 106 -3.61 -14.12 -9.71
CA ILE A 106 -4.21 -12.93 -9.11
C ILE A 106 -3.47 -11.65 -9.55
N ILE A 107 -2.13 -11.68 -9.50
CA ILE A 107 -1.29 -10.54 -9.92
C ILE A 107 -1.53 -10.20 -11.39
N ASN A 108 -1.49 -11.21 -12.27
CA ASN A 108 -1.68 -11.00 -13.69
C ASN A 108 -3.12 -10.59 -14.04
N HIS A 109 -4.11 -11.20 -13.37
CA HIS A 109 -5.53 -10.86 -13.59
C HIS A 109 -5.87 -9.45 -13.15
N ALA A 110 -5.28 -8.98 -12.05
CA ALA A 110 -5.43 -7.60 -11.58
C ALA A 110 -4.57 -6.63 -12.39
N GLU A 111 -3.61 -7.11 -13.19
CA GLU A 111 -2.61 -6.29 -13.90
C GLU A 111 -1.85 -5.37 -12.94
N ASP A 112 -1.41 -5.91 -11.80
CA ASP A 112 -0.66 -5.16 -10.81
C ASP A 112 0.61 -4.55 -11.41
N LYS A 113 0.86 -3.27 -11.12
CA LYS A 113 2.01 -2.53 -11.66
C LYS A 113 3.24 -2.63 -10.79
N TRP A 114 3.04 -2.59 -9.47
CA TRP A 114 4.10 -2.68 -8.48
C TRP A 114 3.70 -3.66 -7.40
N ILE A 115 4.70 -4.32 -6.81
CA ILE A 115 4.50 -5.24 -5.69
C ILE A 115 5.31 -4.77 -4.50
N PHE A 116 4.62 -4.47 -3.39
CA PHE A 116 5.24 -4.28 -2.08
C PHE A 116 5.20 -5.59 -1.32
N THR A 117 6.34 -6.06 -0.85
CA THR A 117 6.44 -7.41 -0.29
C THR A 117 7.30 -7.47 0.96
N ASP A 118 6.95 -8.37 1.88
CA ASP A 118 7.85 -8.73 2.98
C ASP A 118 9.04 -9.56 2.49
N LEU A 119 10.13 -9.49 3.26
CA LEU A 119 11.36 -10.28 3.05
C LEU A 119 11.10 -11.76 2.78
N LEU A 120 10.15 -12.35 3.51
CA LEU A 120 9.83 -13.78 3.45
C LEU A 120 9.28 -14.22 2.08
N PHE A 121 8.73 -13.31 1.30
CA PHE A 121 8.11 -13.63 0.01
C PHE A 121 8.97 -13.26 -1.19
N VAL A 122 10.15 -12.69 -0.99
CA VAL A 122 11.10 -12.38 -2.08
C VAL A 122 11.46 -13.64 -2.87
N PRO A 123 11.81 -14.80 -2.26
CA PRO A 123 12.12 -16.01 -3.03
C PRO A 123 10.94 -16.52 -3.88
N LEU A 124 9.71 -16.34 -3.39
CA LEU A 124 8.51 -16.70 -4.16
C LEU A 124 8.37 -15.79 -5.40
N LEU A 125 8.55 -14.49 -5.24
CA LEU A 125 8.47 -13.54 -6.36
C LEU A 125 9.60 -13.76 -7.37
N GLU A 126 10.81 -14.14 -6.93
CA GLU A 126 11.90 -14.54 -7.82
C GLU A 126 11.52 -15.76 -8.68
N ALA A 127 10.88 -16.75 -8.08
CA ALA A 127 10.42 -17.94 -8.81
C ALA A 127 9.29 -17.63 -9.82
N LEU A 128 8.54 -16.55 -9.62
CA LEU A 128 7.42 -16.14 -10.46
C LEU A 128 7.78 -15.02 -11.47
N LYS A 129 8.93 -14.38 -11.35
CA LYS A 129 9.26 -13.13 -12.06
C LYS A 129 9.01 -13.15 -13.57
N ASP A 130 9.39 -14.26 -14.23
CA ASP A 130 9.25 -14.42 -15.67
C ASP A 130 7.80 -14.59 -16.14
N LYS A 131 6.90 -14.84 -15.19
CA LYS A 131 5.45 -15.02 -15.40
C LYS A 131 4.61 -13.81 -15.05
N LEU A 132 5.18 -12.84 -14.30
CA LEU A 132 4.49 -11.63 -13.84
C LEU A 132 4.61 -10.53 -14.90
N THR A 133 3.80 -10.61 -15.95
CA THR A 133 3.95 -9.80 -17.17
C THR A 133 3.57 -8.33 -17.03
N SER A 134 2.78 -7.97 -16.02
CA SER A 134 2.31 -6.59 -15.78
C SER A 134 3.15 -5.80 -14.78
N VAL A 135 4.02 -6.49 -14.04
CA VAL A 135 4.77 -5.93 -12.91
C VAL A 135 5.99 -5.15 -13.42
N GLU A 136 6.09 -3.89 -13.03
CA GLU A 136 7.14 -2.96 -13.44
C GLU A 136 8.27 -2.84 -12.40
N GLY A 137 8.01 -3.24 -11.14
CA GLY A 137 9.01 -3.19 -10.08
C GLY A 137 8.50 -3.69 -8.73
N TYR A 138 9.44 -3.76 -7.79
CA TYR A 138 9.23 -4.34 -6.47
C TYR A 138 9.78 -3.42 -5.38
N VAL A 139 9.10 -3.40 -4.23
CA VAL A 139 9.58 -2.73 -3.02
C VAL A 139 9.53 -3.71 -1.86
N VAL A 140 10.67 -3.97 -1.25
CA VAL A 140 10.76 -4.86 -0.08
C VAL A 140 10.55 -4.05 1.20
N LEU A 141 9.64 -4.49 2.05
CA LEU A 141 9.25 -3.84 3.31
C LEU A 141 10.31 -4.09 4.39
N THR A 142 11.47 -3.47 4.22
CA THR A 142 12.65 -3.68 5.07
C THR A 142 13.52 -2.44 5.17
N SER A 143 14.53 -2.50 6.05
CA SER A 143 15.65 -1.54 6.10
C SER A 143 16.72 -1.87 5.07
N GLU A 144 17.60 -0.91 4.78
CA GLU A 144 18.69 -1.07 3.81
C GLU A 144 19.66 -2.20 4.23
N GLU A 145 19.91 -2.30 5.55
CA GLU A 145 20.83 -3.31 6.12
C GLU A 145 20.28 -4.75 6.01
N SER A 146 18.97 -4.89 5.93
CA SER A 146 18.29 -6.18 5.85
C SER A 146 17.81 -6.52 4.44
N MET A 147 18.22 -5.74 3.44
CA MET A 147 17.83 -5.97 2.05
C MET A 147 18.44 -7.28 1.53
N PRO A 148 17.66 -8.22 0.99
CA PRO A 148 18.17 -9.49 0.50
C PRO A 148 18.90 -9.32 -0.84
N GLU A 149 19.91 -10.15 -1.08
CA GLU A 149 20.40 -10.37 -2.44
C GLU A 149 19.36 -11.19 -3.23
N CYS A 150 18.94 -10.70 -4.38
CA CYS A 150 17.95 -11.39 -5.21
C CYS A 150 18.10 -11.03 -6.69
N SER A 151 17.43 -11.80 -7.55
CA SER A 151 17.47 -11.66 -8.99
C SER A 151 16.31 -10.85 -9.58
N LEU A 152 15.50 -10.20 -8.75
CA LEU A 152 14.42 -9.33 -9.20
C LEU A 152 14.99 -8.04 -9.79
N GLU A 153 14.49 -7.65 -10.94
CA GLU A 153 14.83 -6.37 -11.56
C GLU A 153 13.99 -5.25 -10.97
N ASN A 154 14.52 -4.02 -10.97
CA ASN A 154 13.83 -2.82 -10.47
C ASN A 154 13.29 -2.99 -9.03
N ILE A 155 14.14 -3.49 -8.15
CA ILE A 155 13.83 -3.71 -6.74
C ILE A 155 14.34 -2.58 -5.85
N HIS A 156 13.53 -2.15 -4.89
CA HIS A 156 13.83 -1.08 -3.95
C HIS A 156 13.64 -1.53 -2.50
N CYS A 157 14.41 -0.93 -1.59
CA CYS A 157 14.18 -1.01 -0.15
C CYS A 157 13.16 0.05 0.26
N TYR A 158 12.16 -0.31 1.07
CA TYR A 158 11.10 0.60 1.51
C TYR A 158 11.64 1.84 2.22
N GLU A 159 12.53 1.67 3.18
CA GLU A 159 13.06 2.80 3.96
C GLU A 159 13.85 3.78 3.07
N THR A 160 14.63 3.27 2.12
CA THR A 160 15.36 4.10 1.15
C THR A 160 14.41 4.76 0.15
N PHE A 161 13.34 4.04 -0.26
CA PHE A 161 12.36 4.52 -1.21
C PHE A 161 11.61 5.78 -0.74
N ILE A 162 11.36 5.89 0.59
CA ILE A 162 10.66 7.04 1.17
C ILE A 162 11.58 8.10 1.78
N LYS A 163 12.85 7.77 2.12
CA LYS A 163 13.76 8.55 2.97
C LYS A 163 13.93 10.01 2.57
N ASN A 164 14.02 10.29 1.27
CA ASN A 164 14.32 11.64 0.76
C ASN A 164 13.08 12.32 0.17
N GLN A 165 11.90 11.79 0.41
CA GLN A 165 10.66 12.34 -0.09
C GLN A 165 10.12 13.45 0.81
N SER A 166 9.38 14.38 0.23
CA SER A 166 8.72 15.45 0.96
C SER A 166 7.72 14.91 2.00
N GLU A 167 7.68 15.54 3.17
CA GLU A 167 6.68 15.30 4.21
C GLU A 167 5.34 16.01 3.94
N GLN A 168 5.27 16.77 2.85
CA GLN A 168 4.07 17.43 2.35
C GLN A 168 3.58 16.70 1.09
N PHE A 169 2.28 16.49 1.00
CA PHE A 169 1.64 15.90 -0.18
C PHE A 169 0.22 16.47 -0.34
N ASP A 170 -0.09 16.92 -1.55
CA ASP A 170 -1.41 17.41 -1.90
C ASP A 170 -2.27 16.23 -2.37
N TRP A 171 -3.15 15.78 -1.48
CA TRP A 171 -4.02 14.64 -1.75
C TRP A 171 -5.05 15.00 -2.82
N PRO A 172 -5.20 14.16 -3.87
CA PRO A 172 -6.22 14.38 -4.89
C PRO A 172 -7.63 14.30 -4.28
N GLU A 173 -8.55 15.05 -4.86
CA GLU A 173 -9.97 14.91 -4.55
C GLU A 173 -10.49 13.60 -5.14
N LEU A 174 -11.04 12.77 -4.27
CA LEU A 174 -11.62 11.47 -4.62
C LEU A 174 -13.11 11.47 -4.28
N GLU A 175 -13.91 10.85 -5.15
CA GLU A 175 -15.33 10.64 -4.90
C GLU A 175 -15.55 9.32 -4.17
N ALA A 176 -16.41 9.32 -3.14
CA ALA A 176 -16.72 8.13 -2.35
C ALA A 176 -17.28 6.97 -3.20
N VAL A 177 -17.99 7.28 -4.26
CA VAL A 177 -18.56 6.30 -5.20
C VAL A 177 -17.51 5.52 -6.00
N SER A 178 -16.25 5.98 -6.04
CA SER A 178 -15.16 5.23 -6.66
C SER A 178 -14.88 3.88 -5.98
N TYR A 179 -15.39 3.64 -4.79
CA TYR A 179 -15.26 2.40 -4.00
C TYR A 179 -16.51 1.50 -4.02
N THR A 180 -17.55 1.85 -4.73
CA THR A 180 -18.83 1.13 -4.69
C THR A 180 -18.86 -0.20 -5.47
N HIS A 181 -17.74 -0.68 -5.98
CA HIS A 181 -17.67 -1.93 -6.75
C HIS A 181 -17.24 -3.15 -5.94
N LEU A 182 -17.23 -3.08 -4.62
CA LEU A 182 -17.28 -4.26 -3.75
C LEU A 182 -18.74 -4.80 -3.76
N THR A 183 -19.18 -5.34 -4.87
CA THR A 183 -20.37 -6.16 -4.86
C THR A 183 -20.01 -7.48 -4.21
N LEU A 184 -20.47 -7.68 -2.98
CA LEU A 184 -20.57 -9.02 -2.42
C LEU A 184 -21.26 -9.91 -3.45
N PRO A 185 -20.72 -11.10 -3.77
CA PRO A 185 -21.42 -12.03 -4.63
C PRO A 185 -22.76 -12.33 -3.97
N THR A 186 -23.83 -11.76 -4.50
CA THR A 186 -25.18 -12.19 -4.13
C THR A 186 -25.34 -13.58 -4.67
N ASN A 187 -25.28 -14.59 -3.80
CA ASN A 187 -25.77 -15.91 -4.12
C ASN A 187 -27.22 -15.75 -4.54
N LYS A 188 -27.46 -15.74 -5.84
CA LYS A 188 -28.79 -16.06 -6.35
C LYS A 188 -28.98 -17.55 -6.08
N ALA A 189 -29.74 -17.87 -5.04
CA ALA A 189 -30.31 -19.18 -4.87
C ALA A 189 -31.25 -19.51 -6.04
#